data_b52c85501f863fdda021a5ccbb94291f
#
_entry.id   b52c85501f863fdda021a5ccbb94291f
#
_cell.length_a   1.000
_cell.length_b   1.000
_cell.length_c   1.000
_cell.angle_alpha   90.00
_cell.angle_beta   90.00
_cell.angle_gamma   90.00
#
_symmetry.space_group_name_H-M   'P 1'
#
loop_
_entity.id
_entity.type
_entity.pdbx_description
1 polymer ?
#
loop_
_entity_poly.entity_id
_entity_poly.type
_entity_poly.pdbx_seq_one_letter_code
_entity_poly.pdbx_strand_id
1 'polypeptide(L)'
;MIAGFILGGSQSATHVAIRGIGPSLGQFGINNPLPDPTLELHDANGALLIANDNWLDDSVSAAQLTANGLALSNTKESGIFTTLPAGQFTAILAGKNGGGIGVVEVYNLK
;
A
#
# COMPACT_ATOMS: atom_id res chain seq x y z
N MET A 1 -6.21 7.24 -6.64
CA MET A 1 -6.33 7.73 -5.25
C MET A 1 -4.94 7.98 -4.69
N ILE A 2 -4.82 9.07 -3.96
CA ILE A 2 -3.53 9.49 -3.41
C ILE A 2 -3.71 9.70 -1.91
N ALA A 3 -2.81 9.12 -1.12
CA ALA A 3 -2.79 9.29 0.32
C ALA A 3 -1.43 9.85 0.74
N GLY A 4 -1.43 11.08 1.25
CA GLY A 4 -0.22 11.66 1.84
C GLY A 4 -0.15 11.37 3.32
N PHE A 5 1.06 11.12 3.81
CA PHE A 5 1.26 10.89 5.25
C PHE A 5 2.61 11.44 5.69
N ILE A 6 2.70 11.70 6.97
CA ILE A 6 3.90 12.27 7.57
C ILE A 6 4.34 11.36 8.71
N LEU A 7 5.62 10.98 8.70
CA LEU A 7 6.25 10.28 9.80
C LEU A 7 7.05 11.29 10.61
N GLY A 8 6.65 11.48 11.86
CA GLY A 8 7.28 12.44 12.73
C GLY A 8 8.34 11.82 13.61
N GLY A 9 8.93 12.66 14.44
CA GLY A 9 9.90 12.24 15.43
C GLY A 9 11.34 12.45 14.98
N SER A 10 12.22 12.45 15.94
CA SER A 10 13.66 12.65 15.72
C SER A 10 14.41 11.33 15.66
N GLN A 11 13.70 10.23 15.68
CA GLN A 11 14.28 8.92 15.83
C GLN A 11 14.57 8.25 14.50
N SER A 12 15.11 7.08 14.61
CA SER A 12 15.42 6.21 13.49
C SER A 12 14.14 5.81 12.74
N ALA A 13 14.33 5.03 11.72
CA ALA A 13 13.31 4.63 10.81
C ALA A 13 12.13 3.90 11.45
N THR A 14 10.98 3.99 10.82
CA THR A 14 9.72 3.39 11.27
C THR A 14 9.29 2.34 10.25
N HIS A 15 8.78 1.21 10.74
CA HIS A 15 8.16 0.22 9.87
C HIS A 15 6.77 0.71 9.44
N VAL A 16 6.53 0.65 8.14
CA VAL A 16 5.27 1.12 7.54
C VAL A 16 4.73 0.03 6.62
N ALA A 17 3.44 -0.23 6.75
CA ALA A 17 2.73 -1.12 5.83
C ALA A 17 1.70 -0.30 5.05
N ILE A 18 1.62 -0.56 3.75
CA ILE A 18 0.66 0.10 2.86
C ILE A 18 -0.08 -0.98 2.10
N ARG A 19 -1.42 -0.90 2.09
CA ARG A 19 -2.25 -1.85 1.38
C ARG A 19 -3.09 -1.14 0.33
N GLY A 20 -3.10 -1.68 -0.88
CA GLY A 20 -3.97 -1.24 -1.96
C GLY A 20 -5.04 -2.28 -2.20
N ILE A 21 -6.28 -1.97 -1.84
CA ILE A 21 -7.39 -2.90 -1.82
C ILE A 21 -8.34 -2.58 -2.96
N GLY A 22 -8.73 -3.58 -3.71
CA GLY A 22 -9.68 -3.45 -4.81
C GLY A 22 -10.65 -4.60 -4.85
N PRO A 23 -10.28 -5.76 -5.43
CA PRO A 23 -11.24 -6.84 -5.66
C PRO A 23 -11.98 -7.29 -4.41
N SER A 24 -11.33 -7.34 -3.25
CA SER A 24 -11.98 -7.80 -2.03
C SER A 24 -13.08 -6.86 -1.52
N LEU A 25 -13.13 -5.62 -2.02
CA LEU A 25 -14.20 -4.68 -1.64
C LEU A 25 -15.57 -5.16 -2.11
N GLY A 26 -15.63 -6.02 -3.12
CA GLY A 26 -16.89 -6.59 -3.58
C GLY A 26 -17.60 -7.37 -2.49
N GLN A 27 -16.86 -7.95 -1.55
CA GLN A 27 -17.43 -8.69 -0.42
C GLN A 27 -18.20 -7.79 0.55
N PHE A 28 -17.95 -6.49 0.50
CA PHE A 28 -18.58 -5.52 1.39
C PHE A 28 -19.67 -4.73 0.68
N GLY A 29 -20.15 -5.20 -0.47
CA GLY A 29 -21.22 -4.56 -1.20
C GLY A 29 -20.79 -3.40 -2.08
N ILE A 30 -19.51 -3.22 -2.30
CA ILE A 30 -19.01 -2.17 -3.20
C ILE A 30 -19.20 -2.65 -4.63
N ASN A 31 -19.99 -1.88 -5.40
CA ASN A 31 -20.14 -2.10 -6.83
C ASN A 31 -18.97 -1.46 -7.55
N ASN A 32 -18.44 -2.13 -8.56
CA ASN A 32 -17.35 -1.61 -9.36
C ASN A 32 -16.03 -1.44 -8.54
N PRO A 33 -15.59 -2.50 -7.84
CA PRO A 33 -14.27 -2.42 -7.19
C PRO A 33 -13.16 -2.38 -8.22
N LEU A 34 -12.06 -1.73 -7.86
CA LEU A 34 -10.87 -1.64 -8.70
C LEU A 34 -10.34 -3.07 -8.95
N PRO A 35 -10.28 -3.55 -10.20
CA PRO A 35 -9.99 -4.97 -10.44
C PRO A 35 -8.53 -5.38 -10.21
N ASP A 36 -7.60 -4.46 -10.42
CA ASP A 36 -6.17 -4.79 -10.32
C ASP A 36 -5.39 -3.57 -9.82
N PRO A 37 -5.40 -3.33 -8.51
CA PRO A 37 -4.74 -2.15 -7.95
C PRO A 37 -3.23 -2.25 -7.99
N THR A 38 -2.58 -1.10 -8.22
CA THR A 38 -1.14 -0.95 -8.09
C THR A 38 -0.83 0.14 -7.07
N LEU A 39 0.30 -0.01 -6.39
CA LEU A 39 0.77 0.97 -5.42
C LEU A 39 2.12 1.53 -5.83
N GLU A 40 2.28 2.83 -5.61
CA GLU A 40 3.58 3.50 -5.68
C GLU A 40 3.77 4.32 -4.42
N LEU A 41 4.96 4.22 -3.85
CA LEU A 41 5.36 5.03 -2.69
C LEU A 41 6.39 6.04 -3.16
N HIS A 42 6.13 7.31 -2.89
CA HIS A 42 6.99 8.42 -3.28
C HIS A 42 7.43 9.22 -2.07
N ASP A 43 8.61 9.83 -2.15
CA ASP A 43 9.10 10.72 -1.10
C ASP A 43 8.58 12.16 -1.29
N ALA A 44 9.03 13.08 -0.45
CA ALA A 44 8.58 14.48 -0.48
C ALA A 44 8.95 15.18 -1.79
N ASN A 45 9.96 14.72 -2.48
CA ASN A 45 10.40 15.29 -3.76
C ASN A 45 9.73 14.64 -4.95
N GLY A 46 8.82 13.70 -4.72
CA GLY A 46 8.13 12.98 -5.78
C GLY A 46 8.92 11.83 -6.37
N ALA A 47 10.06 11.46 -5.78
CA ALA A 47 10.84 10.34 -6.27
C ALA A 47 10.18 9.02 -5.91
N LEU A 48 10.11 8.09 -6.87
CA LEU A 48 9.56 6.77 -6.63
C LEU A 48 10.51 5.96 -5.76
N LEU A 49 10.02 5.47 -4.62
CA LEU A 49 10.79 4.65 -3.71
C LEU A 49 10.51 3.17 -3.92
N ILE A 50 9.24 2.78 -3.97
CA ILE A 50 8.81 1.39 -4.11
C ILE A 50 7.54 1.35 -4.93
N ALA A 51 7.42 0.35 -5.81
CA ALA A 51 6.19 0.07 -6.53
C ALA A 51 5.82 -1.40 -6.31
N ASN A 52 4.53 -1.67 -6.22
CA ASN A 52 4.03 -3.05 -6.10
C ASN A 52 2.73 -3.20 -6.86
N ASP A 53 2.62 -4.27 -7.64
CA ASP A 53 1.41 -4.65 -8.36
C ASP A 53 0.65 -5.70 -7.55
N ASN A 54 1.26 -6.86 -7.35
CA ASN A 54 0.65 -7.95 -6.59
C ASN A 54 1.45 -8.14 -5.30
N TRP A 55 0.79 -8.16 -4.17
CA TRP A 55 1.50 -8.16 -2.88
C TRP A 55 2.39 -9.37 -2.66
N LEU A 56 2.06 -10.51 -3.29
CA LEU A 56 2.87 -11.72 -3.16
C LEU A 56 4.13 -11.73 -4.03
N ASP A 57 4.27 -10.76 -4.94
CA ASP A 57 5.45 -10.70 -5.82
C ASP A 57 6.73 -10.39 -5.04
N ASP A 58 6.62 -9.65 -3.95
CA ASP A 58 7.74 -9.40 -3.04
C ASP A 58 7.57 -10.32 -1.83
N SER A 59 8.31 -11.42 -1.80
CA SER A 59 8.14 -12.43 -0.76
C SER A 59 8.51 -11.92 0.63
N VAL A 60 9.46 -11.02 0.74
CA VAL A 60 9.87 -10.46 2.03
C VAL A 60 8.77 -9.56 2.56
N SER A 61 8.26 -8.67 1.72
CA SER A 61 7.15 -7.77 2.09
C SER A 61 5.90 -8.58 2.45
N ALA A 62 5.57 -9.59 1.64
CA ALA A 62 4.40 -10.43 1.89
C ALA A 62 4.48 -11.15 3.23
N ALA A 63 5.66 -11.67 3.58
CA ALA A 63 5.86 -12.35 4.87
C ALA A 63 5.65 -11.38 6.03
N GLN A 64 6.15 -10.15 5.92
CA GLN A 64 6.00 -9.15 6.97
C GLN A 64 4.55 -8.67 7.10
N LEU A 65 3.86 -8.49 5.98
CA LEU A 65 2.44 -8.13 6.02
C LEU A 65 1.64 -9.23 6.72
N THR A 66 1.90 -10.47 6.39
CA THR A 66 1.21 -11.61 7.00
C THR A 66 1.51 -11.69 8.49
N ALA A 67 2.78 -11.52 8.88
CA ALA A 67 3.19 -11.58 10.29
C ALA A 67 2.53 -10.49 11.13
N ASN A 68 2.20 -9.35 10.53
CA ASN A 68 1.56 -8.23 11.22
C ASN A 68 0.03 -8.22 11.09
N GLY A 69 -0.56 -9.31 10.59
CA GLY A 69 -2.01 -9.40 10.45
C GLY A 69 -2.57 -8.56 9.30
N LEU A 70 -1.75 -8.20 8.33
CA LEU A 70 -2.13 -7.30 7.24
C LEU A 70 -2.09 -7.98 5.87
N ALA A 71 -2.13 -9.31 5.83
CA ALA A 71 -2.22 -10.04 4.57
C ALA A 71 -3.46 -9.60 3.79
N LEU A 72 -3.32 -9.53 2.47
CA LEU A 72 -4.42 -9.12 1.62
C LEU A 72 -5.25 -10.33 1.22
N SER A 73 -6.53 -10.10 0.96
CA SER A 73 -7.48 -11.19 0.69
C SER A 73 -7.46 -11.67 -0.75
N ASN A 74 -6.89 -10.89 -1.65
CA ASN A 74 -6.86 -11.20 -3.06
C ASN A 74 -5.44 -11.06 -3.60
N THR A 75 -5.02 -11.99 -4.45
CA THR A 75 -3.66 -11.97 -4.98
C THR A 75 -3.37 -10.82 -5.91
N LYS A 76 -4.40 -10.17 -6.45
CA LYS A 76 -4.24 -9.01 -7.32
C LYS A 76 -4.12 -7.70 -6.54
N GLU A 77 -4.35 -7.74 -5.24
CA GLU A 77 -4.19 -6.54 -4.42
C GLU A 77 -2.72 -6.24 -4.17
N SER A 78 -2.40 -5.00 -3.90
CA SER A 78 -1.02 -4.58 -3.73
C SER A 78 -0.68 -4.29 -2.29
N GLY A 79 0.57 -4.50 -1.93
CA GLY A 79 1.03 -4.31 -0.57
C GLY A 79 2.52 -3.98 -0.51
N ILE A 80 2.86 -3.09 0.38
CA ILE A 80 4.24 -2.67 0.61
C ILE A 80 4.50 -2.72 2.11
N PHE A 81 5.61 -3.35 2.48
CA PHE A 81 6.13 -3.28 3.84
C PHE A 81 7.57 -2.77 3.76
N THR A 82 7.84 -1.65 4.40
CA THR A 82 9.15 -1.02 4.30
C THR A 82 9.47 -0.25 5.57
N THR A 83 10.71 0.21 5.65
CA THR A 83 11.19 1.04 6.75
C THR A 83 11.53 2.42 6.18
N LEU A 84 10.95 3.46 6.77
CA LEU A 84 11.10 4.82 6.29
C LEU A 84 11.63 5.73 7.40
N PRO A 85 12.47 6.73 7.06
CA PRO A 85 12.86 7.77 8.00
C PRO A 85 11.70 8.73 8.24
N ALA A 86 11.86 9.64 9.19
CA ALA A 86 10.92 10.73 9.37
C ALA A 86 10.84 11.55 8.07
N GLY A 87 9.67 12.05 7.74
CA GLY A 87 9.48 12.83 6.53
C GLY A 87 8.06 12.73 5.99
N GLN A 88 7.88 13.30 4.81
CA GLN A 88 6.60 13.30 4.10
C GLN A 88 6.65 12.28 2.96
N PHE A 89 5.57 11.52 2.83
CA PHE A 89 5.49 10.48 1.81
C PHE A 89 4.11 10.49 1.17
N THR A 90 4.02 9.91 -0.02
CA THR A 90 2.77 9.80 -0.76
C THR A 90 2.63 8.38 -1.29
N ALA A 91 1.48 7.77 -1.00
CA ALA A 91 1.11 6.48 -1.58
C ALA A 91 0.07 6.72 -2.68
N ILE A 92 0.33 6.21 -3.87
CA ILE A 92 -0.56 6.36 -5.01
C ILE A 92 -1.14 5.01 -5.38
N LEU A 93 -2.46 4.93 -5.36
CA LEU A 93 -3.21 3.74 -5.77
C LEU A 93 -3.79 4.00 -7.15
N ALA A 94 -3.51 3.10 -8.08
CA ALA A 94 -4.02 3.19 -9.44
C ALA A 94 -4.54 1.82 -9.89
N GLY A 95 -5.26 1.80 -11.01
CA GLY A 95 -5.71 0.57 -11.63
C GLY A 95 -4.87 0.21 -12.82
N LYS A 96 -4.44 -1.04 -12.89
CA LYS A 96 -3.60 -1.51 -13.99
C LYS A 96 -4.42 -1.72 -15.27
N ASN A 97 -5.61 -2.29 -15.12
CA ASN A 97 -6.45 -2.67 -16.27
C ASN A 97 -7.86 -2.08 -16.15
N GLY A 98 -7.96 -0.82 -15.83
CA GLY A 98 -9.23 -0.15 -15.76
C GLY A 98 -9.44 0.53 -14.42
N GLY A 99 -10.52 1.27 -14.32
CA GLY A 99 -10.87 2.03 -13.14
C GLY A 99 -11.82 1.29 -12.23
N GLY A 100 -12.11 1.89 -11.11
CA GLY A 100 -13.02 1.37 -10.12
C GLY A 100 -12.72 1.97 -8.76
N ILE A 101 -13.40 1.46 -7.74
CA ILE A 101 -13.26 1.94 -6.38
C ILE A 101 -12.20 1.11 -5.68
N GLY A 102 -11.19 1.80 -5.12
CA GLY A 102 -10.15 1.17 -4.33
C GLY A 102 -9.98 1.89 -3.01
N VAL A 103 -9.25 1.25 -2.10
CA VAL A 103 -8.91 1.82 -0.81
C VAL A 103 -7.41 1.68 -0.61
N VAL A 104 -6.77 2.76 -0.19
CA VAL A 104 -5.38 2.73 0.22
C VAL A 104 -5.32 2.92 1.74
N GLU A 105 -4.58 2.02 2.40
CA GLU A 105 -4.41 2.06 3.85
C GLU A 105 -2.94 2.19 4.18
N VAL A 106 -2.63 3.01 5.16
CA VAL A 106 -1.26 3.21 5.63
C VAL A 106 -1.22 2.90 7.13
N TYR A 107 -0.31 2.02 7.53
CA TYR A 107 -0.13 1.62 8.92
C TYR A 107 1.26 1.99 9.39
N ASN A 108 1.33 2.70 10.50
CA ASN A 108 2.58 2.99 11.19
C ASN A 108 2.77 1.93 12.27
N LEU A 109 3.75 1.06 12.09
CA LEU A 109 3.96 -0.09 12.97
C LEU A 109 5.12 0.10 13.95
N LYS A 110 5.73 1.26 13.93
CA LYS A 110 6.83 1.64 14.83
C LYS A 110 7.95 0.60 14.90
#